data_dc84b2438089399b0b87325616eec77f
#
_entry.id   dc84b2438089399b0b87325616eec77f
#
_cell.length_a   1.000
_cell.length_b   1.000
_cell.length_c   1.000
_cell.angle_alpha   90.00
_cell.angle_beta   90.00
_cell.angle_gamma   90.00
#
_symmetry.space_group_name_H-M   'P 1'
#
loop_
_entity.id
_entity.type
_entity.pdbx_description
1 polymer ?
#
loop_
_entity_poly.entity_id
_entity_poly.type
_entity_poly.pdbx_seq_one_letter_code
_entity_poly.pdbx_strand_id
1 'polypeptide(L)'
;MALVSSLGFGTYLGECDDAEDARYTRAGAAALERGVNLIDTAINYRCQRSERAVGDAIRVAIASGTVTREEIVVCTKAGYIPLEKTPPATREDYRGFLDSEYFARGVMSAADVVAGGHCLTPRYLDDQIDRSRNNLGLETIDVYYLHNPEQQLDSVDRERFRTIMRDAFETLEKHVKRGAISSYGCATWNGFRVDMQAKNHLSLEELVTIAREVGGSKHRFKVVQLPINLAMTEAVRTPTQRLGSGTVTLLEAAQRLDISVVGSATLMQAQLTHSLPQQVKAAFPGYSTDARRAIAFAQSLPLTAALVGMKSSAHLEENLARPAIS
;
A
#
# COMPACT_ATOMS: atom_id res chain seq x y z
N MET A 1 -1.25 5.72 17.71
CA MET A 1 -0.68 4.89 16.62
C MET A 1 0.62 4.30 17.16
N ALA A 2 0.84 3.00 16.98
CA ALA A 2 2.12 2.39 17.37
C ALA A 2 3.30 3.08 16.67
N LEU A 3 4.47 3.07 17.29
CA LEU A 3 5.68 3.56 16.65
C LEU A 3 6.01 2.63 15.48
N VAL A 4 6.10 3.16 14.26
CA VAL A 4 6.29 2.38 13.04
C VAL A 4 7.78 2.25 12.72
N SER A 5 8.24 1.04 12.37
CA SER A 5 9.59 0.82 11.90
C SER A 5 9.85 1.55 10.58
N SER A 6 11.04 2.14 10.40
CA SER A 6 11.41 2.86 9.17
C SER A 6 11.48 1.97 7.92
N LEU A 7 11.52 0.64 8.12
CA LEU A 7 11.43 -0.37 7.07
C LEU A 7 10.13 -1.16 7.26
N GLY A 8 9.36 -1.34 6.19
CA GLY A 8 8.15 -2.14 6.16
C GLY A 8 8.29 -3.38 5.29
N PHE A 9 7.59 -4.44 5.64
CA PHE A 9 7.55 -5.72 4.94
C PHE A 9 6.48 -5.70 3.84
N GLY A 10 6.90 -5.71 2.56
CA GLY A 10 6.01 -5.73 1.40
C GLY A 10 5.80 -7.14 0.84
N THR A 11 4.58 -7.44 0.37
CA THR A 11 4.16 -8.81 -0.04
C THR A 11 3.66 -8.90 -1.49
N TYR A 12 4.06 -7.97 -2.35
CA TYR A 12 3.51 -7.86 -3.72
C TYR A 12 3.89 -9.02 -4.65
N LEU A 13 5.19 -9.42 -4.67
CA LEU A 13 5.74 -10.35 -5.66
C LEU A 13 5.62 -11.81 -5.22
N GLY A 14 5.44 -12.70 -6.18
CA GLY A 14 5.51 -14.15 -5.98
C GLY A 14 4.42 -14.92 -6.69
N GLU A 15 4.54 -16.24 -6.69
CA GLU A 15 3.59 -17.16 -7.32
C GLU A 15 2.36 -17.40 -6.45
N CYS A 16 1.26 -17.84 -7.09
CA CYS A 16 0.01 -18.17 -6.39
C CYS A 16 0.02 -19.64 -5.95
N ASP A 17 1.00 -20.04 -5.13
CA ASP A 17 1.15 -21.41 -4.64
C ASP A 17 1.47 -21.50 -3.14
N ASP A 18 1.38 -22.71 -2.58
CA ASP A 18 1.58 -22.97 -1.17
C ASP A 18 3.05 -22.82 -0.72
N ALA A 19 4.00 -23.04 -1.64
CA ALA A 19 5.41 -22.88 -1.33
C ALA A 19 5.75 -21.41 -1.09
N GLU A 20 5.17 -20.53 -1.90
CA GLU A 20 5.33 -19.08 -1.75
C GLU A 20 4.58 -18.55 -0.52
N ASP A 21 3.40 -19.08 -0.22
CA ASP A 21 2.68 -18.74 1.02
C ASP A 21 3.52 -19.08 2.25
N ALA A 22 4.10 -20.30 2.29
CA ALA A 22 4.97 -20.71 3.38
C ALA A 22 6.24 -19.85 3.51
N ARG A 23 6.78 -19.33 2.38
CA ARG A 23 7.93 -18.41 2.41
C ARG A 23 7.52 -17.07 3.04
N TYR A 24 6.40 -16.49 2.62
CA TYR A 24 5.91 -15.23 3.17
C TYR A 24 5.53 -15.35 4.64
N THR A 25 4.89 -16.45 5.04
CA THR A 25 4.56 -16.71 6.45
C THR A 25 5.81 -16.73 7.32
N ARG A 26 6.83 -17.52 6.94
CA ARG A 26 8.09 -17.60 7.71
C ARG A 26 8.85 -16.27 7.72
N ALA A 27 8.98 -15.63 6.57
CA ALA A 27 9.72 -14.36 6.47
C ALA A 27 9.00 -13.22 7.19
N GLY A 28 7.67 -13.15 7.12
CA GLY A 28 6.87 -12.16 7.83
C GLY A 28 6.95 -12.31 9.34
N ALA A 29 6.84 -13.54 9.87
CA ALA A 29 7.03 -13.81 11.30
C ALA A 29 8.44 -13.40 11.76
N ALA A 30 9.48 -13.82 11.03
CA ALA A 30 10.86 -13.44 11.34
C ALA A 30 11.12 -11.93 11.23
N ALA A 31 10.44 -11.22 10.34
CA ALA A 31 10.54 -9.76 10.25
C ALA A 31 9.94 -9.08 11.48
N LEU A 32 8.76 -9.52 11.93
CA LEU A 32 8.11 -9.05 13.15
C LEU A 32 8.99 -9.27 14.39
N GLU A 33 9.55 -10.47 14.54
CA GLU A 33 10.48 -10.82 15.64
C GLU A 33 11.74 -9.93 15.67
N ARG A 34 12.12 -9.37 14.53
CA ARG A 34 13.28 -8.45 14.39
C ARG A 34 12.91 -6.97 14.40
N GLY A 35 11.68 -6.64 14.77
CA GLY A 35 11.21 -5.26 14.94
C GLY A 35 10.75 -4.55 13.66
N VAL A 36 10.56 -5.26 12.54
CA VAL A 36 9.85 -4.73 11.37
C VAL A 36 8.36 -4.89 11.63
N ASN A 37 7.73 -3.87 12.17
CA ASN A 37 6.35 -3.95 12.65
C ASN A 37 5.29 -3.41 11.68
N LEU A 38 5.68 -2.87 10.53
CA LEU A 38 4.74 -2.51 9.45
C LEU A 38 4.76 -3.59 8.38
N ILE A 39 3.59 -4.19 8.12
CA ILE A 39 3.36 -5.15 7.04
C ILE A 39 2.41 -4.54 6.03
N ASP A 40 2.79 -4.55 4.74
CA ASP A 40 1.99 -4.03 3.64
C ASP A 40 1.61 -5.16 2.67
N THR A 41 0.32 -5.32 2.45
CA THR A 41 -0.27 -6.27 1.51
C THR A 41 -1.38 -5.63 0.70
N ALA A 42 -2.10 -6.39 -0.12
CA ALA A 42 -3.34 -6.01 -0.77
C ALA A 42 -4.17 -7.24 -1.09
N ILE A 43 -5.48 -7.09 -1.12
CA ILE A 43 -6.39 -8.21 -1.37
C ILE A 43 -6.17 -8.86 -2.75
N ASN A 44 -5.78 -8.07 -3.77
CA ASN A 44 -5.51 -8.59 -5.11
C ASN A 44 -4.11 -9.24 -5.25
N TYR A 45 -3.22 -9.12 -4.26
CA TYR A 45 -1.89 -9.72 -4.35
C TYR A 45 -1.98 -11.25 -4.29
N ARG A 46 -1.37 -11.90 -5.30
CA ARG A 46 -1.31 -13.34 -5.37
C ARG A 46 -2.68 -14.02 -5.17
N CYS A 47 -3.73 -13.47 -5.79
CA CYS A 47 -5.10 -14.03 -5.70
C CYS A 47 -5.58 -14.20 -4.25
N GLN A 48 -5.46 -13.15 -3.43
CA GLN A 48 -5.78 -13.08 -1.98
C GLN A 48 -4.84 -13.90 -1.06
N ARG A 49 -3.92 -14.69 -1.62
CA ARG A 49 -3.00 -15.53 -0.84
C ARG A 49 -2.02 -14.70 0.00
N SER A 50 -1.64 -13.48 -0.46
CA SER A 50 -0.75 -12.60 0.31
C SER A 50 -1.34 -12.18 1.65
N GLU A 51 -2.62 -11.81 1.70
CA GLU A 51 -3.28 -11.47 2.97
C GLU A 51 -3.33 -12.67 3.91
N ARG A 52 -3.65 -13.87 3.40
CA ARG A 52 -3.70 -15.11 4.19
C ARG A 52 -2.33 -15.45 4.77
N ALA A 53 -1.28 -15.39 3.96
CA ALA A 53 0.09 -15.62 4.42
C ALA A 53 0.56 -14.58 5.46
N VAL A 54 0.12 -13.33 5.34
CA VAL A 54 0.35 -12.28 6.36
C VAL A 54 -0.40 -12.61 7.66
N GLY A 55 -1.66 -13.01 7.58
CA GLY A 55 -2.44 -13.44 8.75
C GLY A 55 -1.77 -14.61 9.50
N ASP A 56 -1.25 -15.59 8.75
CA ASP A 56 -0.48 -16.71 9.30
C ASP A 56 0.82 -16.24 9.96
N ALA A 57 1.56 -15.33 9.32
CA ALA A 57 2.80 -14.77 9.89
C ALA A 57 2.56 -14.03 11.21
N ILE A 58 1.51 -13.22 11.28
CA ILE A 58 1.10 -12.50 12.49
C ILE A 58 0.75 -13.49 13.61
N ARG A 59 -0.04 -14.54 13.29
CA ARG A 59 -0.41 -15.57 14.24
C ARG A 59 0.81 -16.30 14.81
N VAL A 60 1.76 -16.67 13.95
CA VAL A 60 3.02 -17.31 14.37
C VAL A 60 3.83 -16.39 15.29
N ALA A 61 4.01 -15.13 14.91
CA ALA A 61 4.80 -14.17 15.69
C ALA A 61 4.16 -13.87 17.07
N ILE A 62 2.83 -13.74 17.14
CA ILE A 62 2.13 -13.55 18.42
C ILE A 62 2.22 -14.81 19.28
N ALA A 63 2.05 -16.00 18.69
CA ALA A 63 2.14 -17.27 19.41
C ALA A 63 3.53 -17.55 19.97
N SER A 64 4.61 -17.02 19.37
CA SER A 64 5.97 -17.09 19.92
C SER A 64 6.19 -16.20 21.15
N GLY A 65 5.28 -15.28 21.42
CA GLY A 65 5.36 -14.32 22.54
C GLY A 65 6.35 -13.18 22.33
N THR A 66 6.89 -13.01 21.13
CA THR A 66 7.87 -11.95 20.82
C THR A 66 7.23 -10.61 20.50
N VAL A 67 5.98 -10.62 20.01
CA VAL A 67 5.22 -9.40 19.68
C VAL A 67 3.76 -9.56 20.10
N THR A 68 3.09 -8.43 20.36
CA THR A 68 1.64 -8.36 20.56
C THR A 68 0.95 -7.76 19.32
N ARG A 69 -0.38 -7.94 19.20
CA ARG A 69 -1.15 -7.39 18.07
C ARG A 69 -1.04 -5.86 18.00
N GLU A 70 -1.00 -5.19 19.13
CA GLU A 70 -0.97 -3.73 19.27
C GLU A 70 0.35 -3.12 18.80
N GLU A 71 1.41 -3.91 18.75
CA GLU A 71 2.71 -3.49 18.25
C GLU A 71 2.82 -3.60 16.73
N ILE A 72 1.90 -4.30 16.06
CA ILE A 72 1.92 -4.55 14.61
C ILE A 72 1.01 -3.58 13.89
N VAL A 73 1.49 -2.98 12.80
CA VAL A 73 0.71 -2.16 11.88
C VAL A 73 0.51 -2.91 10.57
N VAL A 74 -0.73 -3.27 10.26
CA VAL A 74 -1.11 -4.00 9.05
C VAL A 74 -1.80 -3.06 8.07
N CYS A 75 -1.23 -2.96 6.88
CA CYS A 75 -1.76 -2.20 5.77
C CYS A 75 -2.26 -3.16 4.68
N THR A 76 -3.48 -2.95 4.19
CA THR A 76 -3.99 -3.63 2.99
C THR A 76 -4.78 -2.68 2.11
N LYS A 77 -5.23 -3.14 0.93
CA LYS A 77 -5.77 -2.27 -0.12
C LYS A 77 -6.88 -2.95 -0.90
N ALA A 78 -7.87 -2.16 -1.35
CA ALA A 78 -8.81 -2.55 -2.40
C ALA A 78 -8.93 -1.48 -3.49
N GLY A 79 -9.37 -1.92 -4.64
CA GLY A 79 -9.52 -1.15 -5.88
C GLY A 79 -9.51 -2.11 -7.04
N TYR A 80 -8.43 -2.87 -7.20
CA TYR A 80 -8.40 -3.98 -8.16
C TYR A 80 -9.27 -5.13 -7.68
N ILE A 81 -10.02 -5.73 -8.61
CA ILE A 81 -10.85 -6.91 -8.33
C ILE A 81 -9.93 -8.10 -8.08
N PRO A 82 -9.92 -8.67 -6.88
CA PRO A 82 -9.06 -9.80 -6.58
C PRO A 82 -9.60 -11.09 -7.19
N LEU A 83 -8.71 -11.93 -7.65
CA LEU A 83 -8.98 -13.30 -8.01
C LEU A 83 -8.92 -14.21 -6.76
N GLU A 84 -9.32 -15.47 -6.88
CA GLU A 84 -9.31 -16.42 -5.78
C GLU A 84 -8.33 -17.56 -6.04
N LYS A 85 -7.38 -17.77 -5.13
CA LYS A 85 -6.37 -18.85 -5.11
C LYS A 85 -5.42 -18.88 -6.31
N THR A 86 -5.95 -18.96 -7.53
CA THR A 86 -5.18 -19.04 -8.78
C THR A 86 -5.81 -18.17 -9.86
N PRO A 87 -5.03 -17.63 -10.81
CA PRO A 87 -5.59 -16.93 -11.95
C PRO A 87 -6.49 -17.85 -12.79
N PRO A 88 -7.61 -17.35 -13.33
CA PRO A 88 -8.45 -18.11 -14.27
C PRO A 88 -7.68 -18.46 -15.55
N ALA A 89 -7.92 -19.65 -16.09
CA ALA A 89 -7.20 -20.13 -17.25
C ALA A 89 -7.65 -19.45 -18.55
N THR A 90 -8.92 -19.06 -18.64
CA THR A 90 -9.54 -18.48 -19.85
C THR A 90 -10.28 -17.18 -19.51
N ARG A 91 -10.65 -16.43 -20.57
CA ARG A 91 -11.53 -15.26 -20.42
C ARG A 91 -12.95 -15.64 -19.98
N GLU A 92 -13.41 -16.83 -20.36
CA GLU A 92 -14.72 -17.34 -19.96
C GLU A 92 -14.73 -17.66 -18.46
N ASP A 93 -13.69 -18.35 -17.97
CA ASP A 93 -13.52 -18.60 -16.54
C ASP A 93 -13.49 -17.29 -15.74
N TYR A 94 -12.78 -16.27 -16.25
CA TYR A 94 -12.75 -14.95 -15.62
C TYR A 94 -14.12 -14.28 -15.56
N ARG A 95 -14.90 -14.35 -16.65
CA ARG A 95 -16.27 -13.81 -16.67
C ARG A 95 -17.19 -14.56 -15.72
N GLY A 96 -17.14 -15.89 -15.75
CA GLY A 96 -17.89 -16.74 -14.82
C GLY A 96 -17.56 -16.45 -13.37
N PHE A 97 -16.27 -16.23 -13.06
CA PHE A 97 -15.82 -15.81 -11.74
C PHE A 97 -16.39 -14.44 -11.34
N LEU A 98 -16.34 -13.43 -12.22
CA LEU A 98 -16.91 -12.11 -11.92
C LEU A 98 -18.42 -12.19 -11.70
N ASP A 99 -19.12 -12.97 -12.51
CA ASP A 99 -20.57 -13.15 -12.38
C ASP A 99 -20.93 -13.79 -11.04
N SER A 100 -20.34 -14.94 -10.72
CA SER A 100 -20.65 -15.68 -9.49
C SER A 100 -20.21 -14.94 -8.22
N GLU A 101 -19.00 -14.37 -8.21
CA GLU A 101 -18.42 -13.79 -6.99
C GLU A 101 -18.89 -12.37 -6.71
N TYR A 102 -19.28 -11.61 -7.74
CA TYR A 102 -19.59 -10.19 -7.58
C TYR A 102 -20.95 -9.78 -8.13
N PHE A 103 -21.26 -10.10 -9.39
CA PHE A 103 -22.47 -9.55 -10.05
C PHE A 103 -23.74 -10.22 -9.53
N ALA A 104 -23.80 -11.53 -9.50
CA ALA A 104 -24.97 -12.27 -8.99
C ALA A 104 -25.23 -12.00 -7.49
N ARG A 105 -24.18 -11.68 -6.73
CA ARG A 105 -24.27 -11.29 -5.32
C ARG A 105 -24.62 -9.82 -5.11
N GLY A 106 -24.68 -9.02 -6.18
CA GLY A 106 -24.97 -7.59 -6.13
C GLY A 106 -23.88 -6.76 -5.43
N VAL A 107 -22.65 -7.27 -5.36
CA VAL A 107 -21.50 -6.55 -4.80
C VAL A 107 -21.10 -5.37 -5.70
N MET A 108 -21.12 -5.61 -7.01
CA MET A 108 -20.96 -4.60 -8.05
C MET A 108 -21.66 -5.05 -9.32
N SER A 109 -21.78 -4.17 -10.30
CA SER A 109 -22.26 -4.47 -11.66
C SER A 109 -21.10 -4.37 -12.66
N ALA A 110 -21.30 -4.88 -13.87
CA ALA A 110 -20.32 -4.73 -14.94
C ALA A 110 -20.03 -3.25 -15.29
N ALA A 111 -21.01 -2.36 -15.09
CA ALA A 111 -20.85 -0.91 -15.31
C ALA A 111 -19.97 -0.23 -14.27
N ASP A 112 -19.76 -0.84 -13.10
CA ASP A 112 -18.92 -0.32 -12.03
C ASP A 112 -17.43 -0.64 -12.25
N VAL A 113 -17.12 -1.55 -13.19
CA VAL A 113 -15.76 -2.01 -13.48
C VAL A 113 -15.10 -1.11 -14.50
N VAL A 114 -14.03 -0.44 -14.11
CA VAL A 114 -13.23 0.43 -14.98
C VAL A 114 -11.82 -0.13 -15.17
N ALA A 115 -11.08 0.40 -16.15
CA ALA A 115 -9.68 0.06 -16.41
C ALA A 115 -9.39 -1.47 -16.44
N GLY A 116 -10.38 -2.27 -16.89
CA GLY A 116 -10.24 -3.72 -17.04
C GLY A 116 -10.26 -4.55 -15.76
N GLY A 117 -10.56 -3.94 -14.60
CA GLY A 117 -10.60 -4.70 -13.34
C GLY A 117 -10.45 -3.85 -12.08
N HIS A 118 -10.97 -2.64 -12.10
CA HIS A 118 -10.90 -1.72 -10.96
C HIS A 118 -12.28 -1.20 -10.56
N CYS A 119 -12.60 -1.19 -9.27
CA CYS A 119 -13.88 -0.74 -8.72
C CYS A 119 -13.66 -0.05 -7.37
N LEU A 120 -14.37 1.06 -7.13
CA LEU A 120 -14.36 1.81 -5.86
C LEU A 120 -15.77 2.11 -5.34
N THR A 121 -16.79 1.38 -5.81
CA THR A 121 -18.16 1.59 -5.31
C THR A 121 -18.28 1.23 -3.83
N PRO A 122 -19.19 1.86 -3.08
CA PRO A 122 -19.38 1.59 -1.65
C PRO A 122 -19.61 0.11 -1.32
N ARG A 123 -20.50 -0.56 -2.07
CA ARG A 123 -20.79 -1.99 -1.83
C ARG A 123 -19.59 -2.89 -2.10
N TYR A 124 -18.80 -2.56 -3.13
CA TYR A 124 -17.56 -3.27 -3.41
C TYR A 124 -16.55 -3.09 -2.27
N LEU A 125 -16.35 -1.86 -1.79
CA LEU A 125 -15.43 -1.59 -0.68
C LEU A 125 -15.89 -2.27 0.62
N ASP A 126 -17.19 -2.29 0.92
CA ASP A 126 -17.74 -3.02 2.06
C ASP A 126 -17.37 -4.52 1.99
N ASP A 127 -17.62 -5.18 0.85
CA ASP A 127 -17.27 -6.60 0.64
C ASP A 127 -15.75 -6.84 0.74
N GLN A 128 -14.94 -5.96 0.16
CA GLN A 128 -13.48 -6.14 0.17
C GLN A 128 -12.86 -5.95 1.56
N ILE A 129 -13.35 -5.02 2.37
CA ILE A 129 -12.86 -4.84 3.74
C ILE A 129 -13.18 -6.07 4.58
N ASP A 130 -14.38 -6.61 4.47
CA ASP A 130 -14.77 -7.81 5.21
C ASP A 130 -13.99 -9.05 4.74
N ARG A 131 -13.73 -9.20 3.42
CA ARG A 131 -12.84 -10.25 2.89
C ARG A 131 -11.41 -10.11 3.40
N SER A 132 -10.84 -8.90 3.38
CA SER A 132 -9.49 -8.62 3.88
C SER A 132 -9.36 -8.98 5.37
N ARG A 133 -10.36 -8.59 6.19
CA ARG A 133 -10.38 -8.96 7.62
C ARG A 133 -10.38 -10.47 7.82
N ASN A 134 -11.19 -11.20 7.03
CA ASN A 134 -11.25 -12.66 7.07
C ASN A 134 -9.93 -13.31 6.62
N ASN A 135 -9.33 -12.84 5.51
CA ASN A 135 -8.06 -13.35 5.00
C ASN A 135 -6.93 -13.14 6.01
N LEU A 136 -6.85 -11.97 6.62
CA LEU A 136 -5.85 -11.60 7.62
C LEU A 136 -6.11 -12.22 9.00
N GLY A 137 -7.34 -12.64 9.28
CA GLY A 137 -7.76 -13.09 10.60
C GLY A 137 -7.74 -11.98 11.65
N LEU A 138 -8.07 -10.74 11.25
CA LEU A 138 -8.02 -9.56 12.11
C LEU A 138 -9.41 -8.95 12.33
N GLU A 139 -9.69 -8.56 13.56
CA GLU A 139 -10.88 -7.77 13.87
C GLU A 139 -10.78 -6.35 13.29
N THR A 140 -9.62 -5.73 13.44
CA THR A 140 -9.33 -4.37 12.97
C THR A 140 -8.08 -4.36 12.09
N ILE A 141 -8.17 -3.76 10.89
CA ILE A 141 -7.03 -3.45 10.02
C ILE A 141 -6.54 -2.04 10.36
N ASP A 142 -5.23 -1.85 10.53
CA ASP A 142 -4.69 -0.57 10.97
C ASP A 142 -4.78 0.51 9.89
N VAL A 143 -4.46 0.16 8.64
CA VAL A 143 -4.52 1.07 7.49
C VAL A 143 -5.18 0.37 6.30
N TYR A 144 -6.22 0.98 5.75
CA TYR A 144 -6.88 0.49 4.55
C TYR A 144 -6.72 1.50 3.40
N TYR A 145 -6.07 1.09 2.30
CA TYR A 145 -5.86 1.99 1.16
C TYR A 145 -6.89 1.77 0.06
N LEU A 146 -7.29 2.86 -0.59
CA LEU A 146 -7.78 2.82 -1.97
C LEU A 146 -6.57 2.61 -2.90
N HIS A 147 -6.57 1.51 -3.63
CA HIS A 147 -5.45 1.06 -4.45
C HIS A 147 -5.53 1.67 -5.85
N ASN A 148 -4.58 2.55 -6.19
CA ASN A 148 -4.51 3.29 -7.45
C ASN A 148 -5.85 3.95 -7.86
N PRO A 149 -6.44 4.82 -7.00
CA PRO A 149 -7.72 5.46 -7.30
C PRO A 149 -7.65 6.32 -8.58
N GLU A 150 -6.46 6.77 -8.98
CA GLU A 150 -6.23 7.50 -10.22
C GLU A 150 -6.69 6.75 -11.48
N GLN A 151 -6.82 5.43 -11.44
CA GLN A 151 -7.32 4.62 -12.57
C GLN A 151 -8.78 4.91 -12.89
N GLN A 152 -9.57 5.38 -11.94
CA GLN A 152 -10.94 5.81 -12.23
C GLN A 152 -10.97 6.94 -13.26
N LEU A 153 -9.97 7.83 -13.25
CA LEU A 153 -9.84 8.94 -14.17
C LEU A 153 -9.63 8.51 -15.64
N ASP A 154 -9.28 7.26 -15.90
CA ASP A 154 -9.24 6.75 -17.27
C ASP A 154 -10.64 6.67 -17.90
N SER A 155 -11.68 6.50 -17.07
CA SER A 155 -13.06 6.26 -17.50
C SER A 155 -14.05 7.39 -17.15
N VAL A 156 -13.69 8.28 -16.22
CA VAL A 156 -14.58 9.36 -15.76
C VAL A 156 -13.88 10.72 -15.79
N ASP A 157 -14.64 11.79 -15.74
CA ASP A 157 -14.15 13.16 -15.55
C ASP A 157 -13.83 13.46 -14.07
N ARG A 158 -13.26 14.65 -13.82
CA ARG A 158 -12.85 15.07 -12.47
C ARG A 158 -14.02 15.23 -11.50
N GLU A 159 -15.17 15.70 -11.96
CA GLU A 159 -16.34 15.90 -11.10
C GLU A 159 -16.90 14.56 -10.64
N ARG A 160 -17.03 13.63 -11.58
CA ARG A 160 -17.44 12.26 -11.25
C ARG A 160 -16.43 11.55 -10.37
N PHE A 161 -15.12 11.71 -10.63
CA PHE A 161 -14.06 11.19 -9.78
C PHE A 161 -14.16 11.71 -8.34
N ARG A 162 -14.38 13.03 -8.16
CA ARG A 162 -14.58 13.62 -6.84
C ARG A 162 -15.76 12.96 -6.10
N THR A 163 -16.87 12.71 -6.81
CA THR A 163 -18.04 11.99 -6.25
C THR A 163 -17.66 10.59 -5.82
N ILE A 164 -16.95 9.82 -6.67
CA ILE A 164 -16.48 8.47 -6.34
C ILE A 164 -15.60 8.48 -5.09
N MET A 165 -14.65 9.42 -4.99
CA MET A 165 -13.78 9.52 -3.82
C MET A 165 -14.54 9.89 -2.55
N ARG A 166 -15.56 10.76 -2.65
CA ARG A 166 -16.43 11.10 -1.54
C ARG A 166 -17.21 9.89 -1.03
N ASP A 167 -17.87 9.14 -1.93
CA ASP A 167 -18.63 7.95 -1.60
C ASP A 167 -17.74 6.86 -0.98
N ALA A 168 -16.52 6.69 -1.52
CA ALA A 168 -15.52 5.78 -0.98
C ALA A 168 -15.08 6.20 0.43
N PHE A 169 -14.79 7.49 0.66
CA PHE A 169 -14.39 7.99 1.98
C PHE A 169 -15.53 7.89 2.99
N GLU A 170 -16.79 8.14 2.60
CA GLU A 170 -17.95 7.90 3.47
C GLU A 170 -18.03 6.45 3.91
N THR A 171 -17.78 5.51 3.00
CA THR A 171 -17.73 4.08 3.31
C THR A 171 -16.60 3.77 4.29
N LEU A 172 -15.39 4.27 4.04
CA LEU A 172 -14.24 4.05 4.91
C LEU A 172 -14.44 4.65 6.30
N GLU A 173 -15.04 5.85 6.43
CA GLU A 173 -15.37 6.43 7.73
C GLU A 173 -16.42 5.61 8.50
N LYS A 174 -17.38 4.99 7.81
CA LYS A 174 -18.32 4.02 8.45
C LYS A 174 -17.59 2.82 9.02
N HIS A 175 -16.60 2.29 8.27
CA HIS A 175 -15.76 1.18 8.73
C HIS A 175 -14.84 1.57 9.90
N VAL A 176 -14.31 2.78 9.91
CA VAL A 176 -13.61 3.33 11.08
C VAL A 176 -14.51 3.37 12.31
N LYS A 177 -15.73 3.88 12.13
CA LYS A 177 -16.70 4.02 13.21
C LYS A 177 -17.11 2.69 13.85
N ARG A 178 -17.19 1.61 13.04
CA ARG A 178 -17.49 0.25 13.52
C ARG A 178 -16.24 -0.51 14.01
N GLY A 179 -15.05 0.07 13.95
CA GLY A 179 -13.80 -0.55 14.39
C GLY A 179 -13.22 -1.57 13.42
N ALA A 180 -13.73 -1.68 12.18
CA ALA A 180 -13.20 -2.61 11.18
C ALA A 180 -11.85 -2.18 10.60
N ILE A 181 -11.61 -0.87 10.53
CA ILE A 181 -10.33 -0.26 10.17
C ILE A 181 -10.00 0.88 11.13
N SER A 182 -8.72 1.18 11.36
CA SER A 182 -8.31 2.29 12.24
C SER A 182 -8.12 3.61 11.49
N SER A 183 -7.60 3.54 10.27
CA SER A 183 -7.36 4.68 9.39
C SER A 183 -7.37 4.24 7.93
N TYR A 184 -7.41 5.21 7.02
CA TYR A 184 -7.40 4.93 5.60
C TYR A 184 -6.55 5.94 4.82
N GLY A 185 -6.27 5.61 3.56
CA GLY A 185 -5.47 6.42 2.67
C GLY A 185 -5.60 6.05 1.20
N CYS A 186 -4.68 6.57 0.38
CA CYS A 186 -4.55 6.19 -1.02
C CYS A 186 -3.16 5.62 -1.27
N ALA A 187 -3.09 4.44 -1.90
CA ALA A 187 -1.86 3.89 -2.43
C ALA A 187 -1.88 4.07 -3.95
N THR A 188 -0.95 4.85 -4.49
CA THR A 188 -0.93 5.23 -5.90
C THR A 188 0.34 4.73 -6.59
N TRP A 189 0.27 4.56 -7.91
CA TRP A 189 1.48 4.37 -8.70
C TRP A 189 1.95 5.70 -9.30
N ASN A 190 1.08 6.42 -9.98
CA ASN A 190 1.40 7.67 -10.67
C ASN A 190 0.74 8.90 -10.05
N GLY A 191 -0.42 8.76 -9.42
CA GLY A 191 -1.32 9.86 -9.09
C GLY A 191 -0.68 11.09 -8.44
N PHE A 192 0.27 10.91 -7.54
CA PHE A 192 0.98 12.02 -6.88
C PHE A 192 2.32 12.39 -7.53
N ARG A 193 2.75 11.67 -8.57
CA ARG A 193 4.10 11.82 -9.16
C ARG A 193 4.09 12.51 -10.51
N VAL A 194 2.96 12.50 -11.22
CA VAL A 194 2.80 13.10 -12.54
C VAL A 194 2.56 14.61 -12.45
N ASP A 195 2.72 15.29 -13.58
CA ASP A 195 2.43 16.70 -13.71
C ASP A 195 0.98 17.04 -13.30
N MET A 196 0.78 18.21 -12.72
CA MET A 196 -0.55 18.66 -12.25
C MET A 196 -1.61 18.76 -13.35
N GLN A 197 -1.21 18.88 -14.63
CA GLN A 197 -2.11 18.89 -15.77
C GLN A 197 -2.42 17.48 -16.30
N ALA A 198 -1.72 16.45 -15.82
CA ALA A 198 -1.95 15.08 -16.26
C ALA A 198 -3.36 14.60 -15.85
N LYS A 199 -3.99 13.83 -16.74
CA LYS A 199 -5.35 13.32 -16.52
C LYS A 199 -5.47 12.54 -15.22
N ASN A 200 -4.47 11.74 -14.88
CA ASN A 200 -4.42 10.87 -13.71
C ASN A 200 -3.72 11.50 -12.49
N HIS A 201 -3.46 12.82 -12.51
CA HIS A 201 -2.91 13.51 -11.34
C HIS A 201 -3.91 13.51 -10.18
N LEU A 202 -3.44 13.29 -8.95
CA LEU A 202 -4.20 13.45 -7.72
C LEU A 202 -3.69 14.64 -6.90
N SER A 203 -4.61 15.46 -6.44
CA SER A 203 -4.32 16.55 -5.51
C SER A 203 -4.49 16.06 -4.07
N LEU A 204 -3.42 16.11 -3.28
CA LEU A 204 -3.49 15.73 -1.86
C LEU A 204 -4.39 16.69 -1.06
N GLU A 205 -4.34 18.00 -1.37
CA GLU A 205 -5.21 19.00 -0.74
C GLU A 205 -6.70 18.72 -1.01
N GLU A 206 -7.04 18.33 -2.24
CA GLU A 206 -8.40 17.95 -2.59
C GLU A 206 -8.87 16.71 -1.83
N LEU A 207 -8.05 15.66 -1.76
CA LEU A 207 -8.38 14.46 -0.99
C LEU A 207 -8.58 14.74 0.50
N VAL A 208 -7.73 15.56 1.11
CA VAL A 208 -7.90 16.01 2.50
C VAL A 208 -9.17 16.84 2.66
N THR A 209 -9.52 17.67 1.68
CA THR A 209 -10.77 18.44 1.67
C THR A 209 -12.00 17.53 1.65
N ILE A 210 -12.02 16.52 0.76
CA ILE A 210 -13.08 15.51 0.73
C ILE A 210 -13.18 14.76 2.08
N ALA A 211 -12.02 14.36 2.65
CA ALA A 211 -12.00 13.68 3.93
C ALA A 211 -12.58 14.55 5.07
N ARG A 212 -12.30 15.85 5.06
CA ARG A 212 -12.90 16.81 6.02
C ARG A 212 -14.39 17.01 5.82
N GLU A 213 -14.86 17.06 4.57
CA GLU A 213 -16.28 17.14 4.26
C GLU A 213 -17.06 15.93 4.79
N VAL A 214 -16.48 14.73 4.73
CA VAL A 214 -17.11 13.46 5.12
C VAL A 214 -16.96 13.17 6.61
N GLY A 215 -15.73 13.25 7.14
CA GLY A 215 -15.38 12.83 8.50
C GLY A 215 -15.16 13.98 9.48
N GLY A 216 -15.32 15.25 9.03
CA GLY A 216 -15.05 16.44 9.84
C GLY A 216 -13.57 16.60 10.17
N SER A 217 -13.28 17.35 11.23
CA SER A 217 -11.90 17.59 11.69
C SER A 217 -11.20 16.33 12.25
N LYS A 218 -11.96 15.29 12.57
CA LYS A 218 -11.46 14.01 13.10
C LYS A 218 -11.42 12.90 12.05
N HIS A 219 -11.52 13.23 10.76
CA HIS A 219 -11.43 12.26 9.67
C HIS A 219 -10.19 11.37 9.81
N ARG A 220 -10.28 10.15 9.28
CA ARG A 220 -9.23 9.12 9.40
C ARG A 220 -8.46 8.88 8.11
N PHE A 221 -8.56 9.77 7.14
CA PHE A 221 -7.62 9.84 6.01
C PHE A 221 -6.29 10.35 6.53
N LYS A 222 -5.29 9.46 6.71
CA LYS A 222 -4.06 9.76 7.45
C LYS A 222 -2.78 9.40 6.74
N VAL A 223 -2.84 8.72 5.60
CA VAL A 223 -1.64 8.18 4.98
C VAL A 223 -1.79 8.09 3.47
N VAL A 224 -0.68 8.34 2.76
CA VAL A 224 -0.55 8.03 1.34
C VAL A 224 0.64 7.12 1.09
N GLN A 225 0.54 6.28 0.08
CA GLN A 225 1.60 5.37 -0.33
C GLN A 225 1.88 5.56 -1.83
N LEU A 226 3.16 5.64 -2.20
CA LEU A 226 3.57 5.80 -3.59
C LEU A 226 5.02 5.33 -3.80
N PRO A 227 5.44 5.03 -5.04
CA PRO A 227 6.83 4.71 -5.33
C PRO A 227 7.76 5.86 -4.98
N ILE A 228 8.76 5.59 -4.13
CA ILE A 228 9.86 6.50 -3.81
C ILE A 228 11.15 5.70 -3.74
N ASN A 229 12.06 5.93 -4.66
CA ASN A 229 13.35 5.25 -4.73
C ASN A 229 14.37 6.09 -5.54
N LEU A 230 15.59 5.58 -5.74
CA LEU A 230 16.65 6.28 -6.45
C LEU A 230 16.32 6.67 -7.90
N ALA A 231 15.41 5.93 -8.55
CA ALA A 231 14.97 6.21 -9.93
C ALA A 231 13.64 6.99 -9.99
N MET A 232 12.86 6.99 -8.90
CA MET A 232 11.55 7.62 -8.80
C MET A 232 11.57 8.65 -7.67
N THR A 233 12.10 9.83 -7.97
CA THR A 233 12.38 10.90 -6.97
C THR A 233 11.36 12.05 -7.02
N GLU A 234 10.31 11.96 -7.82
CA GLU A 234 9.37 13.05 -8.10
C GLU A 234 8.72 13.58 -6.82
N ALA A 235 8.32 12.69 -5.91
CA ALA A 235 7.71 13.07 -4.62
C ALA A 235 8.62 13.98 -3.75
N VAL A 236 9.94 13.91 -3.99
CA VAL A 236 10.96 14.67 -3.25
C VAL A 236 11.40 15.94 -3.98
N ARG A 237 11.46 15.88 -5.31
CA ARG A 237 12.14 16.89 -6.14
C ARG A 237 11.22 17.70 -7.03
N THR A 238 10.04 17.15 -7.39
CA THR A 238 9.16 17.77 -8.36
C THR A 238 7.93 18.37 -7.65
N PRO A 239 7.66 19.66 -7.82
CA PRO A 239 6.51 20.31 -7.21
C PRO A 239 5.22 19.92 -7.96
N THR A 240 4.68 18.76 -7.62
CA THR A 240 3.46 18.17 -8.23
C THR A 240 2.19 18.48 -7.44
N GLN A 241 2.27 19.21 -6.34
CA GLN A 241 1.11 19.47 -5.49
C GLN A 241 0.85 20.95 -5.34
N ARG A 242 -0.40 21.38 -5.59
CA ARG A 242 -0.86 22.71 -5.20
C ARG A 242 -1.23 22.68 -3.73
N LEU A 243 -0.83 23.70 -2.97
CA LEU A 243 -1.21 23.89 -1.57
C LEU A 243 -1.45 25.38 -1.32
N GLY A 244 -2.73 25.76 -1.16
CA GLY A 244 -3.13 27.14 -1.16
C GLY A 244 -2.76 27.86 -2.47
N SER A 245 -2.02 28.96 -2.38
CA SER A 245 -1.55 29.70 -3.57
C SER A 245 -0.21 29.21 -4.15
N GLY A 246 0.46 28.26 -3.48
CA GLY A 246 1.78 27.77 -3.86
C GLY A 246 1.75 26.37 -4.50
N THR A 247 2.91 25.99 -5.04
CA THR A 247 3.17 24.67 -5.55
C THR A 247 4.36 24.06 -4.80
N VAL A 248 4.21 22.86 -4.32
CA VAL A 248 5.18 22.19 -3.45
C VAL A 248 5.38 20.73 -3.88
N THR A 249 6.38 20.06 -3.36
CA THR A 249 6.55 18.62 -3.53
C THR A 249 5.49 17.84 -2.74
N LEU A 250 5.30 16.57 -3.06
CA LEU A 250 4.36 15.74 -2.30
C LEU A 250 4.75 15.63 -0.82
N LEU A 251 6.05 15.45 -0.52
CA LEU A 251 6.50 15.32 0.87
C LEU A 251 6.23 16.59 1.67
N GLU A 252 6.45 17.78 1.08
CA GLU A 252 6.11 19.06 1.72
C GLU A 252 4.60 19.23 1.93
N ALA A 253 3.79 18.85 0.92
CA ALA A 253 2.32 18.90 1.05
C ALA A 253 1.83 17.97 2.15
N ALA A 254 2.33 16.75 2.19
CA ALA A 254 1.96 15.75 3.20
C ALA A 254 2.31 16.21 4.61
N GLN A 255 3.52 16.77 4.80
CA GLN A 255 3.94 17.32 6.08
C GLN A 255 3.01 18.47 6.56
N ARG A 256 2.66 19.41 5.67
CA ARG A 256 1.78 20.55 6.00
C ARG A 256 0.34 20.15 6.25
N LEU A 257 -0.11 19.05 5.67
CA LEU A 257 -1.48 18.53 5.81
C LEU A 257 -1.62 17.45 6.91
N ASP A 258 -0.56 17.14 7.64
CA ASP A 258 -0.51 16.08 8.66
C ASP A 258 -0.89 14.69 8.08
N ILE A 259 -0.29 14.35 6.95
CA ILE A 259 -0.46 13.07 6.25
C ILE A 259 0.87 12.31 6.26
N SER A 260 0.83 11.08 6.75
CA SER A 260 1.97 10.15 6.72
C SER A 260 2.26 9.70 5.28
N VAL A 261 3.53 9.49 4.95
CA VAL A 261 3.94 8.99 3.63
C VAL A 261 4.68 7.67 3.78
N VAL A 262 4.22 6.64 3.07
CA VAL A 262 4.87 5.34 2.96
C VAL A 262 5.46 5.20 1.57
N GLY A 263 6.76 4.97 1.49
CA GLY A 263 7.47 4.75 0.22
C GLY A 263 7.32 3.29 -0.23
N SER A 264 6.72 3.06 -1.40
CA SER A 264 6.69 1.74 -2.04
C SER A 264 7.77 1.61 -3.12
N ALA A 265 7.90 0.41 -3.68
CA ALA A 265 8.87 0.10 -4.75
C ALA A 265 10.32 0.51 -4.43
N THR A 266 10.73 0.49 -3.17
CA THR A 266 12.05 0.94 -2.69
C THR A 266 13.21 0.32 -3.47
N LEU A 267 13.14 -0.96 -3.81
CA LEU A 267 14.14 -1.68 -4.61
C LEU A 267 13.77 -1.83 -6.09
N MET A 268 12.66 -1.21 -6.53
CA MET A 268 12.17 -1.25 -7.91
C MET A 268 12.15 -2.68 -8.48
N GLN A 269 11.50 -3.61 -7.75
CA GLN A 269 11.45 -5.04 -8.09
C GLN A 269 12.86 -5.64 -8.34
N ALA A 270 13.79 -5.38 -7.42
CA ALA A 270 15.20 -5.78 -7.44
C ALA A 270 16.09 -5.07 -8.49
N GLN A 271 15.57 -4.18 -9.32
CA GLN A 271 16.40 -3.45 -10.29
C GLN A 271 17.46 -2.54 -9.62
N LEU A 272 17.23 -2.08 -8.40
CA LEU A 272 18.14 -1.24 -7.64
C LEU A 272 19.03 -2.03 -6.66
N THR A 273 19.08 -3.35 -6.78
CA THR A 273 19.92 -4.19 -5.90
C THR A 273 21.32 -4.43 -6.44
N HIS A 274 21.60 -3.97 -7.64
CA HIS A 274 22.91 -4.13 -8.30
C HIS A 274 23.19 -2.98 -9.28
N SER A 275 24.46 -2.80 -9.62
CA SER A 275 24.90 -1.85 -10.64
C SER A 275 24.53 -0.39 -10.40
N LEU A 276 24.40 0.03 -9.13
CA LEU A 276 24.15 1.44 -8.81
C LEU A 276 25.32 2.32 -9.26
N PRO A 277 25.06 3.56 -9.73
CA PRO A 277 26.09 4.52 -10.13
C PRO A 277 27.09 4.79 -9.00
N GLN A 278 28.33 5.11 -9.37
CA GLN A 278 29.41 5.38 -8.41
C GLN A 278 29.08 6.55 -7.47
N GLN A 279 28.34 7.55 -7.95
CA GLN A 279 27.89 8.69 -7.12
C GLN A 279 26.98 8.24 -5.98
N VAL A 280 26.08 7.27 -6.23
CA VAL A 280 25.23 6.70 -5.18
C VAL A 280 26.06 5.91 -4.17
N LYS A 281 27.04 5.12 -4.65
CA LYS A 281 27.94 4.35 -3.79
C LYS A 281 28.77 5.28 -2.90
N ALA A 282 29.23 6.39 -3.44
CA ALA A 282 29.96 7.42 -2.69
C ALA A 282 29.10 8.18 -1.68
N ALA A 283 27.81 8.37 -1.95
CA ALA A 283 26.88 9.00 -1.03
C ALA A 283 26.48 8.11 0.17
N PHE A 284 26.62 6.78 0.03
CA PHE A 284 26.29 5.81 1.09
C PHE A 284 27.46 4.83 1.32
N PRO A 285 28.65 5.30 1.74
CA PRO A 285 29.87 4.50 1.79
C PRO A 285 29.84 3.38 2.84
N GLY A 286 29.08 3.56 3.93
CA GLY A 286 28.98 2.59 5.03
C GLY A 286 28.15 1.32 4.71
N TYR A 287 27.57 1.23 3.51
CA TYR A 287 26.75 0.07 3.14
C TYR A 287 27.47 -0.82 2.12
N SER A 288 27.52 -2.12 2.39
CA SER A 288 28.25 -3.10 1.57
C SER A 288 27.56 -3.45 0.26
N THR A 289 26.21 -3.40 0.20
CA THR A 289 25.43 -3.81 -0.98
C THR A 289 24.64 -2.65 -1.58
N ASP A 290 24.32 -2.77 -2.87
CA ASP A 290 23.51 -1.77 -3.56
C ASP A 290 22.06 -1.78 -3.05
N ALA A 291 21.51 -2.93 -2.66
CA ALA A 291 20.20 -3.02 -2.00
C ALA A 291 20.17 -2.16 -0.73
N ARG A 292 21.18 -2.27 0.13
CA ARG A 292 21.26 -1.47 1.36
C ARG A 292 21.40 0.03 1.09
N ARG A 293 22.13 0.42 0.03
CA ARG A 293 22.25 1.82 -0.39
C ARG A 293 20.90 2.39 -0.86
N ALA A 294 20.14 1.61 -1.65
CA ALA A 294 18.82 2.00 -2.10
C ALA A 294 17.82 2.15 -0.93
N ILE A 295 17.87 1.24 0.04
CA ILE A 295 17.09 1.32 1.27
C ILE A 295 17.50 2.54 2.10
N ALA A 296 18.79 2.77 2.30
CA ALA A 296 19.31 3.91 3.04
C ALA A 296 18.89 5.26 2.43
N PHE A 297 18.86 5.34 1.09
CA PHE A 297 18.30 6.51 0.41
C PHE A 297 16.84 6.75 0.83
N ALA A 298 15.97 5.73 0.75
CA ALA A 298 14.58 5.89 1.13
C ALA A 298 14.43 6.25 2.62
N GLN A 299 15.23 5.62 3.50
CA GLN A 299 15.23 5.91 4.94
C GLN A 299 15.80 7.30 5.31
N SER A 300 16.57 7.94 4.41
CA SER A 300 17.06 9.31 4.61
C SER A 300 16.01 10.39 4.33
N LEU A 301 14.87 10.00 3.77
CA LEU A 301 13.75 10.90 3.46
C LEU A 301 12.75 10.95 4.64
N PRO A 302 11.93 12.00 4.76
CA PRO A 302 10.91 12.10 5.80
C PRO A 302 9.71 11.18 5.51
N LEU A 303 9.97 9.90 5.40
CA LEU A 303 8.96 8.85 5.22
C LEU A 303 8.60 8.21 6.56
N THR A 304 7.36 7.78 6.70
CA THR A 304 6.95 6.96 7.84
C THR A 304 7.60 5.58 7.76
N ALA A 305 7.64 4.97 6.58
CA ALA A 305 8.34 3.72 6.31
C ALA A 305 8.67 3.58 4.82
N ALA A 306 9.71 2.79 4.52
CA ALA A 306 10.05 2.34 3.17
C ALA A 306 9.72 0.84 3.04
N LEU A 307 8.89 0.46 2.07
CA LEU A 307 8.44 -0.92 1.87
C LEU A 307 9.46 -1.72 1.05
N VAL A 308 9.84 -2.87 1.56
CA VAL A 308 10.76 -3.79 0.89
C VAL A 308 10.23 -5.22 0.91
N GLY A 309 10.33 -5.90 -0.22
CA GLY A 309 10.07 -7.35 -0.30
C GLY A 309 11.23 -8.14 0.31
N MET A 310 10.94 -8.99 1.31
CA MET A 310 11.94 -9.72 2.09
C MET A 310 11.52 -11.17 2.33
N LYS A 311 11.09 -11.88 1.29
CA LYS A 311 10.53 -13.25 1.41
C LYS A 311 11.57 -14.36 1.66
N SER A 312 12.84 -14.02 1.88
CA SER A 312 13.89 -14.98 2.29
C SER A 312 14.65 -14.45 3.50
N SER A 313 15.14 -15.37 4.34
CA SER A 313 15.96 -15.02 5.52
C SER A 313 17.20 -14.22 5.15
N ALA A 314 17.86 -14.58 4.04
CA ALA A 314 19.04 -13.86 3.54
C ALA A 314 18.73 -12.42 3.20
N HIS A 315 17.62 -12.15 2.49
CA HIS A 315 17.19 -10.79 2.17
C HIS A 315 16.77 -10.02 3.42
N LEU A 316 16.13 -10.68 4.38
CA LEU A 316 15.77 -10.06 5.65
C LEU A 316 17.01 -9.61 6.42
N GLU A 317 18.03 -10.48 6.53
CA GLU A 317 19.31 -10.17 7.19
C GLU A 317 20.04 -9.04 6.48
N GLU A 318 20.18 -9.12 5.16
CA GLU A 318 20.80 -8.08 4.37
C GLU A 318 20.10 -6.73 4.56
N ASN A 319 18.77 -6.69 4.44
CA ASN A 319 17.99 -5.46 4.48
C ASN A 319 17.98 -4.81 5.87
N LEU A 320 18.15 -5.58 6.94
CA LEU A 320 18.24 -5.09 8.33
C LEU A 320 19.68 -4.82 8.78
N ALA A 321 20.69 -5.18 7.99
CA ALA A 321 22.09 -4.94 8.34
C ALA A 321 22.36 -3.44 8.56
N ARG A 322 23.03 -3.10 9.68
CA ARG A 322 23.45 -1.73 9.96
C ARG A 322 24.66 -1.35 9.11
N PRO A 323 24.87 -0.04 8.84
CA PRO A 323 26.11 0.38 8.19
C PRO A 323 27.31 -0.01 9.06
N ALA A 324 28.42 -0.35 8.40
CA ALA A 324 29.69 -0.48 9.11
C ALA A 324 30.06 0.90 9.70
N ILE A 325 30.27 0.94 11.00
CA ILE A 325 30.76 2.16 11.68
C ILE A 325 32.25 2.27 11.28
N SER A 326 32.58 3.29 10.49
CA SER A 326 33.96 3.66 10.19
C SER A 326 34.54 4.49 11.32
#